data_2a5c7128017fcfdfdfb1d06fd846b4e4
#
_entry.id   2a5c7128017fcfdfdfb1d06fd846b4e4
#
_cell.length_a   1.000
_cell.length_b   1.000
_cell.length_c   1.000
_cell.angle_alpha   90.00
_cell.angle_beta   90.00
_cell.angle_gamma   90.00
#
_symmetry.space_group_name_H-M   'P 1'
#
loop_
_entity.id
_entity.type
_entity.pdbx_description
1 polymer ?
#
loop_
_entity_poly.entity_id
_entity_poly.type
_entity_poly.pdbx_seq_one_letter_code
_entity_poly.pdbx_strand_id
1 'polypeptide(L)'
;VFAHRPIALKHIMGMLLEMADNPILERRHLEIAIVAVSAVNSCDYCVAHHGPKLEASGLPRDTVDNILNLNCPGLTPLELLIRDYAVQVTKDHNRVSDTQFDGLREHFTEEQMVELTFRITLCTFFNKFNDVMQLEMEEEVSQYHSGK
;
A
#
# COMPACT_ATOMS: atom_id res chain seq x y z
N VAL A 1 -7.88 -0.95 -18.91
CA VAL A 1 -6.56 -1.14 -19.52
C VAL A 1 -6.15 -2.61 -19.52
N PHE A 2 -6.11 -3.33 -18.37
CA PHE A 2 -5.72 -4.75 -18.31
C PHE A 2 -6.55 -5.69 -19.20
N ALA A 3 -7.80 -5.32 -19.55
CA ALA A 3 -8.63 -6.12 -20.44
C ALA A 3 -8.02 -6.31 -21.85
N HIS A 4 -7.13 -5.41 -22.29
CA HIS A 4 -6.39 -5.56 -23.54
C HIS A 4 -5.34 -6.68 -23.51
N ARG A 5 -5.03 -7.21 -22.33
CA ARG A 5 -4.18 -8.38 -22.14
C ARG A 5 -4.88 -9.37 -21.19
N PRO A 6 -5.85 -10.17 -21.68
CA PRO A 6 -6.70 -11.01 -20.83
C PRO A 6 -5.94 -11.98 -19.91
N ILE A 7 -4.79 -12.49 -20.35
CA ILE A 7 -3.99 -13.39 -19.53
C ILE A 7 -3.41 -12.67 -18.30
N ALA A 8 -2.97 -11.41 -18.44
CA ALA A 8 -2.48 -10.62 -17.32
C ALA A 8 -3.64 -10.30 -16.35
N LEU A 9 -4.77 -9.84 -16.87
CA LEU A 9 -5.97 -9.59 -16.08
C LEU A 9 -6.37 -10.82 -15.26
N LYS A 10 -6.50 -11.99 -15.92
CA LYS A 10 -6.93 -13.24 -15.27
C LYS A 10 -6.02 -13.61 -14.09
N HIS A 11 -4.69 -13.59 -14.29
CA HIS A 11 -3.77 -14.09 -13.28
C HIS A 11 -3.52 -13.06 -12.17
N ILE A 12 -3.39 -11.78 -12.49
CA ILE A 12 -3.20 -10.73 -11.49
C ILE A 12 -4.45 -10.58 -10.64
N MET A 13 -5.63 -10.43 -11.26
CA MET A 13 -6.87 -10.27 -10.51
C MET A 13 -7.27 -11.55 -9.79
N GLY A 14 -7.05 -12.72 -10.40
CA GLY A 14 -7.31 -14.00 -9.75
C GLY A 14 -6.50 -14.16 -8.46
N MET A 15 -5.21 -13.86 -8.51
CA MET A 15 -4.33 -13.89 -7.34
C MET A 15 -4.79 -12.89 -6.26
N LEU A 16 -5.12 -11.65 -6.64
CA LEU A 16 -5.58 -10.64 -5.67
C LEU A 16 -6.89 -11.02 -5.00
N LEU A 17 -7.83 -11.62 -5.74
CA LEU A 17 -9.09 -12.11 -5.19
C LEU A 17 -8.85 -13.29 -4.24
N GLU A 18 -8.01 -14.24 -4.62
CA GLU A 18 -7.67 -15.39 -3.77
C GLU A 18 -7.00 -14.96 -2.46
N MET A 19 -6.08 -13.99 -2.51
CA MET A 19 -5.47 -13.41 -1.30
C MET A 19 -6.49 -12.62 -0.46
N ALA A 20 -7.47 -11.98 -1.08
CA ALA A 20 -8.52 -11.28 -0.35
C ALA A 20 -9.51 -12.23 0.33
N ASP A 21 -9.76 -13.39 -0.27
CA ASP A 21 -10.61 -14.44 0.31
C ASP A 21 -9.90 -15.22 1.45
N ASN A 22 -8.57 -15.20 1.46
CA ASN A 22 -7.73 -15.87 2.46
C ASN A 22 -6.78 -14.88 3.16
N PRO A 23 -7.30 -13.89 3.91
CA PRO A 23 -6.47 -12.85 4.50
C PRO A 23 -5.64 -13.40 5.68
N ILE A 24 -4.33 -13.18 5.68
CA ILE A 24 -3.41 -13.50 6.78
C ILE A 24 -2.85 -12.26 7.47
N LEU A 25 -3.03 -11.09 6.88
CA LEU A 25 -2.69 -9.78 7.45
C LEU A 25 -3.95 -8.98 7.74
N GLU A 26 -3.91 -8.18 8.78
CA GLU A 26 -4.96 -7.20 9.03
C GLU A 26 -5.05 -6.21 7.86
N ARG A 27 -6.28 -5.96 7.41
CA ARG A 27 -6.52 -5.04 6.29
C ARG A 27 -5.92 -3.66 6.55
N ARG A 28 -6.00 -3.18 7.78
CA ARG A 28 -5.45 -1.89 8.20
C ARG A 28 -3.93 -1.83 7.96
N HIS A 29 -3.19 -2.87 8.32
CA HIS A 29 -1.76 -2.97 8.07
C HIS A 29 -1.42 -2.94 6.58
N LEU A 30 -2.20 -3.64 5.76
CA LEU A 30 -2.04 -3.62 4.31
C LEU A 30 -2.32 -2.24 3.70
N GLU A 31 -3.40 -1.58 4.12
CA GLU A 31 -3.74 -0.25 3.58
C GLU A 31 -2.71 0.81 4.00
N ILE A 32 -2.14 0.73 5.22
CA ILE A 32 -1.01 1.59 5.65
C ILE A 32 0.17 1.42 4.70
N ALA A 33 0.59 0.17 4.44
CA ALA A 33 1.69 -0.11 3.54
C ALA A 33 1.42 0.40 2.11
N ILE A 34 0.22 0.12 1.57
CA ILE A 34 -0.17 0.51 0.20
C ILE A 34 -0.22 2.04 0.04
N VAL A 35 -0.81 2.76 1.00
CA VAL A 35 -0.86 4.23 0.96
C VAL A 35 0.54 4.82 1.06
N ALA A 36 1.41 4.29 1.93
CA ALA A 36 2.80 4.73 2.06
C ALA A 36 3.59 4.51 0.75
N VAL A 37 3.49 3.33 0.14
CA VAL A 37 4.11 3.03 -1.17
C VAL A 37 3.63 4.00 -2.24
N SER A 38 2.32 4.21 -2.31
CA SER A 38 1.69 5.07 -3.32
C SER A 38 2.10 6.54 -3.16
N ALA A 39 2.21 7.01 -1.91
CA ALA A 39 2.70 8.35 -1.61
C ALA A 39 4.19 8.52 -1.97
N VAL A 40 5.04 7.52 -1.69
CA VAL A 40 6.46 7.52 -2.10
C VAL A 40 6.61 7.59 -3.62
N ASN A 41 5.79 6.85 -4.35
CA ASN A 41 5.81 6.80 -5.81
C ASN A 41 5.04 7.97 -6.46
N SER A 42 4.42 8.85 -5.67
CA SER A 42 3.59 9.97 -6.16
C SER A 42 2.43 9.51 -7.07
N CYS A 43 1.87 8.33 -6.81
CA CYS A 43 0.73 7.80 -7.56
C CYS A 43 -0.59 8.30 -6.96
N ASP A 44 -1.07 9.47 -7.40
CA ASP A 44 -2.31 10.08 -6.90
C ASP A 44 -3.52 9.18 -7.11
N TYR A 45 -3.60 8.47 -8.24
CA TYR A 45 -4.63 7.48 -8.52
C TYR A 45 -4.72 6.43 -7.39
N CYS A 46 -3.58 5.88 -6.98
CA CYS A 46 -3.54 4.84 -5.97
C CYS A 46 -3.85 5.40 -4.57
N VAL A 47 -3.34 6.58 -4.22
CA VAL A 47 -3.67 7.25 -2.95
C VAL A 47 -5.17 7.54 -2.86
N ALA A 48 -5.77 8.03 -3.93
CA ALA A 48 -7.20 8.33 -3.99
C ALA A 48 -8.08 7.09 -3.79
N HIS A 49 -7.65 5.91 -4.28
CA HIS A 49 -8.40 4.65 -4.13
C HIS A 49 -8.17 3.94 -2.78
N HIS A 50 -7.01 4.12 -2.17
CA HIS A 50 -6.65 3.42 -0.93
C HIS A 50 -6.80 4.29 0.33
N GLY A 51 -6.70 5.61 0.21
CA GLY A 51 -6.93 6.54 1.31
C GLY A 51 -8.30 6.34 2.00
N PRO A 52 -9.43 6.30 1.26
CA PRO A 52 -10.74 6.01 1.85
C PRO A 52 -10.81 4.67 2.57
N LYS A 53 -10.11 3.64 2.10
CA LYS A 53 -10.05 2.32 2.75
C LYS A 53 -9.27 2.37 4.05
N LEU A 54 -8.21 3.18 4.07
CA LEU A 54 -7.42 3.42 5.28
C LEU A 54 -8.26 4.18 6.32
N GLU A 55 -9.03 5.20 5.92
CA GLU A 55 -9.97 5.90 6.80
C GLU A 55 -11.08 4.97 7.31
N ALA A 56 -11.63 4.12 6.46
CA ALA A 56 -12.63 3.12 6.83
C ALA A 56 -12.10 2.07 7.84
N SER A 57 -10.77 1.91 7.93
CA SER A 57 -10.12 1.08 8.95
C SER A 57 -9.97 1.76 10.31
N GLY A 58 -10.49 2.99 10.47
CA GLY A 58 -10.53 3.74 11.73
C GLY A 58 -9.38 4.74 11.89
N LEU A 59 -8.63 5.05 10.82
CA LEU A 59 -7.61 6.10 10.85
C LEU A 59 -8.18 7.43 10.33
N PRO A 60 -7.80 8.59 10.92
CA PRO A 60 -8.26 9.88 10.43
C PRO A 60 -7.65 10.22 9.06
N ARG A 61 -8.32 11.07 8.31
CA ARG A 61 -7.82 11.61 7.03
C ARG A 61 -6.41 12.20 7.17
N ASP A 62 -6.14 12.85 8.28
CA ASP A 62 -4.84 13.43 8.59
C ASP A 62 -3.69 12.40 8.56
N THR A 63 -3.96 11.13 8.87
CA THR A 63 -2.98 10.04 8.70
C THR A 63 -2.64 9.84 7.22
N VAL A 64 -3.63 9.83 6.34
CA VAL A 64 -3.42 9.65 4.89
C VAL A 64 -2.58 10.80 4.34
N ASP A 65 -2.95 12.03 4.68
CA ASP A 65 -2.29 13.24 4.19
C ASP A 65 -0.84 13.38 4.72
N ASN A 66 -0.54 12.78 5.87
CA ASN A 66 0.75 12.84 6.54
C ASN A 66 1.47 11.49 6.61
N ILE A 67 1.10 10.52 5.78
CA ILE A 67 1.61 9.14 5.87
C ILE A 67 3.15 9.04 5.83
N LEU A 68 3.82 9.95 5.13
CA LEU A 68 5.28 9.99 5.01
C LEU A 68 5.98 10.80 6.11
N ASN A 69 5.24 11.47 6.98
CA ASN A 69 5.82 12.23 8.09
C ASN A 69 6.33 11.28 9.19
N LEU A 70 7.48 11.61 9.78
CA LEU A 70 8.06 10.81 10.87
C LEU A 70 7.07 10.58 12.01
N ASN A 71 6.35 11.64 12.40
CA ASN A 71 5.33 11.61 13.44
C ASN A 71 3.93 11.57 12.81
N CYS A 72 3.70 10.56 11.95
CA CYS A 72 2.39 10.39 11.31
C CYS A 72 1.30 10.21 12.38
N PRO A 73 0.26 11.05 12.38
CA PRO A 73 -0.79 10.98 13.40
C PRO A 73 -1.60 9.68 13.30
N GLY A 74 -2.04 9.17 14.43
CA GLY A 74 -2.96 8.03 14.52
C GLY A 74 -2.33 6.65 14.36
N LEU A 75 -1.05 6.54 13.98
CA LEU A 75 -0.36 5.26 13.86
C LEU A 75 0.22 4.79 15.20
N THR A 76 0.02 3.52 15.51
CA THR A 76 0.69 2.82 16.61
C THR A 76 2.17 2.58 16.31
N PRO A 77 3.02 2.19 17.31
CA PRO A 77 4.42 1.84 17.06
C PRO A 77 4.59 0.74 16.00
N LEU A 78 3.74 -0.30 16.01
CA LEU A 78 3.78 -1.35 15.00
C LEU A 78 3.42 -0.81 13.61
N GLU A 79 2.40 0.03 13.53
CA GLU A 79 1.97 0.62 12.25
C GLU A 79 3.01 1.58 11.67
N LEU A 80 3.78 2.27 12.53
CA LEU A 80 4.94 3.05 12.10
C LEU A 80 6.03 2.16 11.53
N LEU A 81 6.32 1.00 12.15
CA LEU A 81 7.27 0.02 11.60
C LEU A 81 6.84 -0.49 10.22
N ILE A 82 5.55 -0.82 10.04
CA ILE A 82 4.99 -1.24 8.76
C ILE A 82 5.16 -0.14 7.70
N ARG A 83 4.79 1.09 8.05
CA ARG A 83 4.93 2.26 7.18
C ARG A 83 6.38 2.48 6.78
N ASP A 84 7.31 2.48 7.75
CA ASP A 84 8.73 2.72 7.53
C ASP A 84 9.36 1.61 6.68
N TYR A 85 8.96 0.36 6.90
CA TYR A 85 9.36 -0.76 6.06
C TYR A 85 8.88 -0.59 4.62
N ALA A 86 7.61 -0.24 4.42
CA ALA A 86 7.05 0.00 3.09
C ALA A 86 7.77 1.15 2.36
N VAL A 87 8.08 2.24 3.07
CA VAL A 87 8.86 3.37 2.56
C VAL A 87 10.27 2.94 2.18
N GLN A 88 10.96 2.17 3.04
CA GLN A 88 12.33 1.70 2.80
C GLN A 88 12.41 0.77 1.60
N VAL A 89 11.54 -0.25 1.53
CA VAL A 89 11.47 -1.18 0.39
C VAL A 89 11.21 -0.43 -0.93
N THR A 90 10.38 0.60 -0.89
CA THR A 90 10.02 1.35 -2.09
C THR A 90 11.14 2.28 -2.56
N LYS A 91 11.81 2.98 -1.63
CA LYS A 91 12.87 3.95 -1.95
C LYS A 91 14.21 3.31 -2.24
N ASP A 92 14.60 2.33 -1.42
CA ASP A 92 15.91 1.69 -1.49
C ASP A 92 15.86 0.29 -0.86
N HIS A 93 15.34 -0.66 -1.64
CA HIS A 93 15.14 -2.05 -1.21
C HIS A 93 16.46 -2.78 -0.82
N ASN A 94 17.62 -2.31 -1.32
CA ASN A 94 18.92 -2.88 -0.99
C ASN A 94 19.44 -2.47 0.39
N ARG A 95 18.76 -1.52 1.06
CA ARG A 95 19.14 -1.00 2.38
C ARG A 95 18.11 -1.27 3.47
N VAL A 96 17.28 -2.26 3.29
CA VAL A 96 16.46 -2.77 4.40
C VAL A 96 17.41 -3.36 5.43
N SER A 97 17.42 -2.80 6.67
CA SER A 97 18.31 -3.26 7.72
C SER A 97 17.76 -4.49 8.42
N ASP A 98 18.67 -5.34 8.94
CA ASP A 98 18.31 -6.49 9.78
C ASP A 98 17.46 -6.03 10.98
N THR A 99 17.82 -4.91 11.62
CA THR A 99 17.06 -4.35 12.75
C THR A 99 15.61 -4.04 12.38
N GLN A 100 15.36 -3.47 11.20
CA GLN A 100 14.01 -3.17 10.75
C GLN A 100 13.23 -4.45 10.44
N PHE A 101 13.88 -5.41 9.80
CA PHE A 101 13.28 -6.69 9.47
C PHE A 101 12.99 -7.53 10.72
N ASP A 102 13.93 -7.60 11.66
CA ASP A 102 13.78 -8.31 12.93
C ASP A 102 12.68 -7.67 13.81
N GLY A 103 12.60 -6.33 13.85
CA GLY A 103 11.51 -5.64 14.54
C GLY A 103 10.12 -6.02 14.03
N LEU A 104 9.95 -6.23 12.73
CA LEU A 104 8.69 -6.73 12.18
C LEU A 104 8.45 -8.21 12.51
N ARG A 105 9.51 -9.04 12.53
CA ARG A 105 9.42 -10.48 12.88
C ARG A 105 8.98 -10.72 14.32
N GLU A 106 9.10 -9.76 15.21
CA GLU A 106 8.52 -9.84 16.56
C GLU A 106 6.98 -9.84 16.55
N HIS A 107 6.37 -9.34 15.47
CA HIS A 107 4.91 -9.17 15.35
C HIS A 107 4.29 -10.01 14.24
N PHE A 108 5.07 -10.45 13.25
CA PHE A 108 4.59 -11.16 12.07
C PHE A 108 5.27 -12.51 11.90
N THR A 109 4.50 -13.51 11.47
CA THR A 109 5.03 -14.79 11.01
C THR A 109 5.81 -14.62 9.71
N GLU A 110 6.61 -15.62 9.34
CA GLU A 110 7.34 -15.61 8.05
C GLU A 110 6.39 -15.50 6.85
N GLU A 111 5.24 -16.17 6.91
CA GLU A 111 4.21 -16.10 5.86
C GLU A 111 3.64 -14.68 5.74
N GLN A 112 3.34 -14.03 6.87
CA GLN A 112 2.86 -12.65 6.90
C GLN A 112 3.92 -11.66 6.39
N MET A 113 5.20 -11.87 6.71
CA MET A 113 6.30 -11.07 6.20
C MET A 113 6.44 -11.19 4.68
N VAL A 114 6.28 -12.40 4.14
CA VAL A 114 6.28 -12.65 2.70
C VAL A 114 5.12 -11.92 2.05
N GLU A 115 3.90 -12.05 2.59
CA GLU A 115 2.73 -11.36 2.02
C GLU A 115 2.88 -9.85 2.11
N LEU A 116 3.31 -9.29 3.24
CA LEU A 116 3.52 -7.85 3.39
C LEU A 116 4.51 -7.31 2.35
N THR A 117 5.67 -7.97 2.21
CA THR A 117 6.69 -7.58 1.23
C THR A 117 6.18 -7.71 -0.19
N PHE A 118 5.48 -8.81 -0.49
CA PHE A 118 4.87 -9.03 -1.79
C PHE A 118 3.85 -7.94 -2.13
N ARG A 119 2.97 -7.57 -1.18
CA ARG A 119 1.96 -6.51 -1.38
C ARG A 119 2.59 -5.14 -1.59
N ILE A 120 3.67 -4.82 -0.89
CA ILE A 120 4.46 -3.58 -1.07
C ILE A 120 5.04 -3.52 -2.50
N THR A 121 5.70 -4.59 -2.94
CA THR A 121 6.32 -4.64 -4.27
C THR A 121 5.29 -4.68 -5.39
N LEU A 122 4.18 -5.38 -5.20
CA LEU A 122 3.07 -5.40 -6.13
C LEU A 122 2.39 -4.02 -6.25
N CYS A 123 2.26 -3.30 -5.14
CA CYS A 123 1.76 -1.91 -5.16
C CYS A 123 2.67 -1.01 -6.00
N THR A 124 4.00 -1.13 -5.85
CA THR A 124 4.96 -0.41 -6.69
C THR A 124 4.79 -0.76 -8.19
N PHE A 125 4.52 -2.03 -8.50
CA PHE A 125 4.19 -2.43 -9.88
C PHE A 125 2.94 -1.69 -10.38
N PHE A 126 1.85 -1.68 -9.60
CA PHE A 126 0.61 -1.00 -10.00
C PHE A 126 0.79 0.52 -10.10
N ASN A 127 1.50 1.16 -9.17
CA ASN A 127 1.77 2.60 -9.25
C ASN A 127 2.43 2.94 -10.59
N LYS A 128 3.54 2.27 -10.93
CA LYS A 128 4.25 2.51 -12.19
C LYS A 128 3.41 2.18 -13.42
N PHE A 129 2.65 1.09 -13.37
CA PHE A 129 1.79 0.71 -14.47
C PHE A 129 0.69 1.75 -14.71
N ASN A 130 0.02 2.20 -13.65
CA ASN A 130 -1.07 3.17 -13.73
C ASN A 130 -0.57 4.52 -14.29
N ASP A 131 0.59 4.99 -13.79
CA ASP A 131 1.18 6.26 -14.23
C ASP A 131 1.63 6.21 -15.69
N VAL A 132 2.33 5.13 -16.10
CA VAL A 132 2.79 4.96 -17.50
C VAL A 132 1.60 4.82 -18.46
N MET A 133 0.54 4.15 -18.03
CA MET A 133 -0.68 3.97 -18.83
C MET A 133 -1.64 5.15 -18.72
N GLN A 134 -1.30 6.18 -17.93
CA GLN A 134 -2.07 7.41 -17.76
C GLN A 134 -3.54 7.12 -17.41
N LEU A 135 -3.76 6.28 -16.39
CA LEU A 135 -5.11 5.95 -15.96
C LEU A 135 -5.82 7.20 -15.47
N GLU A 136 -6.95 7.52 -16.10
CA GLU A 136 -7.82 8.60 -15.68
C GLU A 136 -8.48 8.25 -14.34
N MET A 137 -8.59 9.26 -13.48
CA MET A 137 -9.26 9.10 -12.18
C MET A 137 -10.79 9.21 -12.40
N GLU A 138 -11.53 8.29 -11.85
CA GLU A 138 -12.99 8.29 -11.89
C GLU A 138 -13.54 9.53 -11.13
N GLU A 139 -14.63 10.11 -11.58
CA GLU A 139 -15.21 11.32 -11.00
C GLU A 139 -15.50 11.18 -9.50
N GLU A 140 -16.00 10.01 -9.07
CA GLU A 140 -16.33 9.70 -7.68
C GLU A 140 -15.08 9.73 -6.78
N VAL A 141 -13.95 9.26 -7.30
CA VAL A 141 -12.68 9.19 -6.58
C VAL A 141 -11.94 10.52 -6.61
N SER A 142 -12.10 11.29 -7.69
CA SER A 142 -11.48 12.62 -7.82
C SER A 142 -11.97 13.61 -6.76
N GLN A 143 -13.24 13.47 -6.31
CA GLN A 143 -13.81 14.29 -5.23
C GLN A 143 -13.09 14.07 -3.89
N TYR A 144 -12.64 12.85 -3.61
CA TYR A 144 -11.83 12.55 -2.44
C TYR A 144 -10.45 13.24 -2.49
N HIS A 145 -9.84 13.28 -3.67
CA HIS A 145 -8.52 13.90 -3.85
C HIS A 145 -8.57 15.43 -3.86
N SER A 146 -9.66 16.01 -4.39
CA SER A 146 -9.84 17.47 -4.53
C SER A 146 -10.17 18.19 -3.20
N GLY A 147 -10.42 17.46 -2.13
CA GLY A 147 -10.70 17.99 -0.79
C GLY A 147 -9.44 18.43 -0.01
N LYS A 148 -8.32 18.66 -0.71
CA LYS A 148 -7.08 19.24 -0.15
C LYS A 148 -7.11 20.74 -0.15
#